data_183315aba48b36849ebde8630baeb3d9
#
_entry.id   183315aba48b36849ebde8630baeb3d9
#
_cell.length_a   1.000
_cell.length_b   1.000
_cell.length_c   1.000
_cell.angle_alpha   90.00
_cell.angle_beta   90.00
_cell.angle_gamma   90.00
#
_symmetry.space_group_name_H-M   'P 1'
#
loop_
_entity.id
_entity.type
_entity.pdbx_description
1 polymer ?
#
loop_
_entity_poly.entity_id
_entity_poly.type
_entity_poly.pdbx_seq_one_letter_code
_entity_poly.pdbx_strand_id
1 'polypeptide(L)'
;TLHEIKHDTMTENIKNFVDQWCDVFDKSDIEIIRLIKSLNIDVLIDLNGLTDGNKINVVKNRCAPIQISWLGYNNSTGIKNIDYLIADKNLIKKNEENLYSEKILFLPKIWSALSKPNDLPQINRLPKITNSPFCYGSFNNFSKISEDVIDIWSEILRNSNSQIYLKNPRKHIPHIV
;
A
#
# COMPACT_ATOMS: atom_id res chain seq x y z
N THR A 1 9.61 -14.59 0.33
CA THR A 1 8.64 -15.63 -0.07
C THR A 1 7.98 -15.16 -1.35
N LEU A 2 8.33 -15.81 -2.44
CA LEU A 2 7.71 -15.64 -3.74
C LEU A 2 6.23 -15.99 -3.61
N HIS A 3 5.35 -15.00 -3.72
CA HIS A 3 3.92 -15.26 -3.78
C HIS A 3 3.62 -15.77 -5.19
N GLU A 4 2.90 -16.88 -5.28
CA GLU A 4 2.34 -17.35 -6.55
C GLU A 4 1.58 -16.21 -7.23
N ILE A 5 1.84 -16.02 -8.53
CA ILE A 5 1.02 -15.12 -9.33
C ILE A 5 -0.38 -15.72 -9.39
N LYS A 6 -1.32 -15.11 -8.68
CA LYS A 6 -2.73 -15.42 -8.89
C LYS A 6 -3.26 -14.50 -9.99
N HIS A 7 -3.45 -15.06 -11.16
CA HIS A 7 -4.24 -14.42 -12.19
C HIS A 7 -5.70 -14.42 -11.75
N ASP A 8 -6.11 -13.33 -11.12
CA ASP A 8 -7.48 -13.12 -10.69
C ASP A 8 -8.27 -12.28 -11.71
N THR A 9 -9.56 -12.12 -11.46
CA THR A 9 -10.44 -11.32 -12.32
C THR A 9 -9.95 -9.87 -12.44
N MET A 10 -9.31 -9.32 -11.39
CA MET A 10 -8.79 -7.96 -11.42
C MET A 10 -7.59 -7.86 -12.37
N THR A 11 -6.71 -8.85 -12.36
CA THR A 11 -5.58 -8.94 -13.29
C THR A 11 -6.05 -8.96 -14.73
N GLU A 12 -7.06 -9.78 -15.05
CA GLU A 12 -7.63 -9.82 -16.40
C GLU A 12 -8.30 -8.49 -16.79
N ASN A 13 -9.01 -7.87 -15.86
CA ASN A 13 -9.60 -6.54 -16.10
C ASN A 13 -8.51 -5.51 -16.43
N ILE A 14 -7.41 -5.46 -15.68
CA ILE A 14 -6.31 -4.51 -15.94
C ILE A 14 -5.69 -4.78 -17.31
N LYS A 15 -5.46 -6.04 -17.68
CA LYS A 15 -4.94 -6.40 -19.00
C LYS A 15 -5.80 -5.86 -20.15
N ASN A 16 -7.12 -5.80 -19.97
CA ASN A 16 -8.03 -5.27 -20.97
C ASN A 16 -7.99 -3.73 -21.14
N PHE A 17 -7.36 -3.03 -20.19
CA PHE A 17 -7.24 -1.56 -20.20
C PHE A 17 -5.86 -1.06 -20.61
N VAL A 18 -4.91 -1.95 -20.87
CA VAL A 18 -3.54 -1.58 -21.26
C VAL A 18 -3.23 -2.03 -22.68
N ASP A 19 -2.41 -1.28 -23.38
CA ASP A 19 -1.98 -1.60 -24.74
C ASP A 19 -1.03 -2.80 -24.75
N GLN A 20 -0.21 -2.95 -23.70
CA GLN A 20 0.74 -4.03 -23.58
C GLN A 20 0.85 -4.51 -22.14
N TRP A 21 0.83 -5.82 -21.94
CA TRP A 21 1.11 -6.48 -20.67
C TRP A 21 2.39 -7.31 -20.80
N CYS A 22 3.33 -7.08 -19.90
CA CYS A 22 4.56 -7.86 -19.83
C CYS A 22 4.64 -8.57 -18.48
N ASP A 23 4.59 -9.90 -18.50
CA ASP A 23 4.85 -10.69 -17.31
C ASP A 23 6.35 -10.73 -17.03
N VAL A 24 6.72 -10.31 -15.81
CA VAL A 24 8.12 -10.21 -15.39
C VAL A 24 8.44 -11.04 -14.15
N PHE A 25 7.54 -11.93 -13.76
CA PHE A 25 7.68 -12.70 -12.53
C PHE A 25 8.96 -13.53 -12.50
N ASP A 26 9.22 -14.29 -13.55
CA ASP A 26 10.38 -15.17 -13.66
C ASP A 26 11.66 -14.48 -14.17
N LYS A 27 11.61 -13.14 -14.34
CA LYS A 27 12.73 -12.39 -14.87
C LYS A 27 13.63 -11.84 -13.78
N SER A 28 14.93 -11.88 -14.03
CA SER A 28 15.93 -11.16 -13.24
C SER A 28 15.77 -9.65 -13.39
N ASP A 29 16.26 -8.89 -12.42
CA ASP A 29 16.22 -7.42 -12.47
C ASP A 29 16.91 -6.88 -13.73
N ILE A 30 17.99 -7.52 -14.20
CA ILE A 30 18.71 -7.12 -15.42
C ILE A 30 17.85 -7.33 -16.68
N GLU A 31 17.12 -8.43 -16.76
CA GLU A 31 16.20 -8.71 -17.88
C GLU A 31 15.04 -7.72 -17.88
N ILE A 32 14.50 -7.38 -16.70
CA ILE A 32 13.43 -6.38 -16.57
C ILE A 32 13.94 -5.00 -17.03
N ILE A 33 15.13 -4.59 -16.59
CA ILE A 33 15.75 -3.32 -17.03
C ILE A 33 15.90 -3.27 -18.54
N ARG A 34 16.40 -4.35 -19.16
CA ARG A 34 16.55 -4.43 -20.61
C ARG A 34 15.21 -4.36 -21.33
N LEU A 35 14.21 -5.07 -20.82
CA LEU A 35 12.86 -5.05 -21.36
C LEU A 35 12.27 -3.64 -21.31
N ILE A 36 12.29 -2.96 -20.17
CA ILE A 36 11.75 -1.60 -20.02
C ILE A 36 12.46 -0.64 -21.00
N LYS A 37 13.79 -0.70 -21.09
CA LYS A 37 14.55 0.13 -22.02
C LYS A 37 14.23 -0.13 -23.48
N SER A 38 13.96 -1.39 -23.86
CA SER A 38 13.60 -1.74 -25.24
C SER A 38 12.21 -1.24 -25.64
N LEU A 39 11.33 -0.98 -24.68
CA LEU A 39 10.00 -0.43 -24.92
C LEU A 39 10.00 1.09 -25.16
N ASN A 40 11.13 1.77 -24.94
CA ASN A 40 11.30 3.22 -25.14
C ASN A 40 10.17 4.06 -24.51
N ILE A 41 9.76 3.69 -23.30
CA ILE A 41 8.72 4.43 -22.58
C ILE A 41 9.25 5.77 -22.07
N ASP A 42 8.40 6.79 -22.04
CA ASP A 42 8.76 8.14 -21.56
C ASP A 42 8.67 8.25 -20.04
N VAL A 43 7.70 7.58 -19.42
CA VAL A 43 7.44 7.67 -18.00
C VAL A 43 7.31 6.25 -17.41
N LEU A 44 8.11 5.95 -16.40
CA LEU A 44 8.00 4.73 -15.59
C LEU A 44 7.37 5.09 -14.25
N ILE A 45 6.28 4.41 -13.90
CA ILE A 45 5.63 4.57 -12.58
C ILE A 45 5.85 3.30 -11.77
N ASP A 46 6.53 3.44 -10.64
CA ASP A 46 6.68 2.37 -9.65
C ASP A 46 5.52 2.43 -8.65
N LEU A 47 4.73 1.36 -8.62
CA LEU A 47 3.56 1.25 -7.74
C LEU A 47 3.85 0.53 -6.41
N ASN A 48 5.07 0.06 -6.20
CA ASN A 48 5.45 -0.73 -5.04
C ASN A 48 6.31 0.04 -4.03
N GLY A 49 7.23 0.87 -4.50
CA GLY A 49 8.22 1.51 -3.65
C GLY A 49 9.02 0.49 -2.83
N LEU A 50 9.11 0.67 -1.51
CA LEU A 50 9.86 -0.20 -0.59
C LEU A 50 9.01 -1.31 0.06
N THR A 51 7.82 -1.60 -0.46
CA THR A 51 6.98 -2.68 0.07
C THR A 51 7.49 -4.07 -0.33
N ASP A 52 6.96 -5.11 0.29
CA ASP A 52 7.36 -6.50 0.02
C ASP A 52 7.11 -6.88 -1.46
N GLY A 53 8.03 -7.65 -2.04
CA GLY A 53 7.98 -8.03 -3.45
C GLY A 53 8.32 -6.91 -4.45
N ASN A 54 8.87 -5.78 -3.97
CA ASN A 54 9.25 -4.65 -4.81
C ASN A 54 10.34 -4.98 -5.84
N LYS A 55 10.47 -4.12 -6.83
CA LYS A 55 11.51 -4.15 -7.86
C LYS A 55 12.43 -2.93 -7.76
N ILE A 56 12.78 -2.56 -6.54
CA ILE A 56 13.56 -1.37 -6.25
C ILE A 56 14.92 -1.34 -6.97
N ASN A 57 15.54 -2.50 -7.16
CA ASN A 57 16.80 -2.59 -7.90
C ASN A 57 16.64 -2.27 -9.38
N VAL A 58 15.44 -2.47 -9.95
CA VAL A 58 15.13 -2.06 -11.32
C VAL A 58 15.03 -0.54 -11.40
N VAL A 59 14.24 0.08 -10.52
CA VAL A 59 14.00 1.53 -10.55
C VAL A 59 15.20 2.36 -10.07
N LYS A 60 16.16 1.76 -9.35
CA LYS A 60 17.47 2.37 -9.07
C LYS A 60 18.26 2.66 -10.35
N ASN A 61 17.96 1.95 -11.43
CA ASN A 61 18.54 2.23 -12.74
C ASN A 61 17.64 3.22 -13.47
N ARG A 62 18.23 4.11 -14.26
CA ARG A 62 17.47 5.00 -15.13
C ARG A 62 16.92 4.18 -16.30
N CYS A 63 15.67 3.72 -16.18
CA CYS A 63 14.99 2.89 -17.20
C CYS A 63 14.12 3.72 -18.14
N ALA A 64 13.70 4.92 -17.72
CA ALA A 64 12.92 5.87 -18.50
C ALA A 64 13.40 7.30 -18.24
N PRO A 65 13.12 8.27 -19.15
CA PRO A 65 13.43 9.69 -18.95
C PRO A 65 12.87 10.25 -17.65
N ILE A 66 11.65 9.87 -17.28
CA ILE A 66 10.98 10.26 -16.03
C ILE A 66 10.62 8.99 -15.27
N GLN A 67 10.96 8.95 -13.96
CA GLN A 67 10.59 7.87 -13.07
C GLN A 67 9.83 8.43 -11.86
N ILE A 68 8.69 7.82 -11.54
CA ILE A 68 7.74 8.30 -10.53
C ILE A 68 7.43 7.17 -9.55
N SER A 69 7.39 7.48 -8.26
CA SER A 69 6.83 6.60 -7.22
C SER A 69 5.39 7.01 -6.93
N TRP A 70 4.47 6.02 -6.87
CA TRP A 70 3.07 6.27 -6.59
C TRP A 70 2.39 5.06 -5.93
N LEU A 71 1.43 5.32 -5.11
CA LEU A 71 0.38 4.47 -4.57
C LEU A 71 0.84 3.42 -3.53
N GLY A 72 1.82 2.57 -3.79
CA GLY A 72 2.15 1.45 -2.88
C GLY A 72 2.98 1.84 -1.67
N TYR A 73 3.76 2.91 -1.77
CA TYR A 73 4.62 3.41 -0.71
C TYR A 73 4.57 4.94 -0.66
N ASN A 74 4.06 5.47 0.42
CA ASN A 74 3.73 6.89 0.55
C ASN A 74 4.78 7.71 1.32
N ASN A 75 6.01 7.27 1.36
CA ASN A 75 7.14 7.99 1.91
C ASN A 75 8.27 8.08 0.88
N SER A 76 9.30 8.89 1.16
CA SER A 76 10.47 8.98 0.29
C SER A 76 11.13 7.62 0.10
N THR A 77 11.47 7.30 -1.13
CA THR A 77 12.24 6.09 -1.45
C THR A 77 13.73 6.25 -1.19
N GLY A 78 14.22 7.50 -1.13
CA GLY A 78 15.64 7.82 -1.02
C GLY A 78 16.43 7.47 -2.29
N ILE A 79 15.75 7.21 -3.42
CA ILE A 79 16.39 6.76 -4.65
C ILE A 79 16.59 7.94 -5.60
N LYS A 80 17.85 8.26 -5.87
CA LYS A 80 18.23 9.40 -6.72
C LYS A 80 17.63 9.36 -8.14
N ASN A 81 17.30 8.18 -8.65
CA ASN A 81 16.76 8.00 -9.99
C ASN A 81 15.22 7.99 -10.05
N ILE A 82 14.55 8.23 -8.93
CA ILE A 82 13.11 8.53 -8.90
C ILE A 82 12.97 10.04 -8.82
N ASP A 83 12.35 10.63 -9.85
CA ASP A 83 12.28 12.08 -10.02
C ASP A 83 11.14 12.68 -9.21
N TYR A 84 10.00 11.96 -9.13
CA TYR A 84 8.78 12.46 -8.52
C TYR A 84 8.11 11.43 -7.62
N LEU A 85 7.42 11.93 -6.59
CA LEU A 85 6.46 11.20 -5.77
C LEU A 85 5.08 11.85 -5.93
N ILE A 86 4.07 11.06 -6.30
CA ILE A 86 2.69 11.54 -6.37
C ILE A 86 2.06 11.51 -4.97
N ALA A 87 1.56 12.64 -4.53
CA ALA A 87 0.95 12.82 -3.22
C ALA A 87 -0.25 13.78 -3.28
N ASP A 88 -0.85 14.06 -2.14
CA ASP A 88 -1.79 15.16 -1.92
C ASP A 88 -1.44 15.95 -0.66
N LYS A 89 -2.16 17.04 -0.43
CA LYS A 89 -1.92 17.96 0.70
C LYS A 89 -2.24 17.35 2.07
N ASN A 90 -2.99 16.24 2.13
CA ASN A 90 -3.30 15.55 3.38
C ASN A 90 -2.18 14.57 3.74
N LEU A 91 -1.54 13.99 2.71
CA LEU A 91 -0.43 13.05 2.89
C LEU A 91 0.88 13.77 3.21
N ILE A 92 1.21 14.81 2.44
CA ILE A 92 2.45 15.58 2.60
C ILE A 92 2.09 17.06 2.70
N LYS A 93 2.49 17.70 3.79
CA LYS A 93 2.33 19.13 3.95
C LYS A 93 3.42 19.87 3.18
N LYS A 94 3.11 21.07 2.73
CA LYS A 94 4.04 21.87 1.94
C LYS A 94 5.38 22.14 2.63
N ASN A 95 5.40 22.26 3.94
CA ASN A 95 6.60 22.46 4.73
C ASN A 95 7.42 21.17 4.98
N GLU A 96 6.91 20.02 4.53
CA GLU A 96 7.55 18.71 4.69
C GLU A 96 8.21 18.23 3.37
N GLU A 97 8.05 18.95 2.27
CA GLU A 97 8.59 18.57 0.94
C GLU A 97 10.12 18.37 0.96
N ASN A 98 10.82 19.11 1.80
CA ASN A 98 12.27 19.01 1.96
C ASN A 98 12.75 17.73 2.65
N LEU A 99 11.85 16.93 3.22
CA LEU A 99 12.16 15.61 3.81
C LEU A 99 12.19 14.50 2.75
N TYR A 100 11.82 14.81 1.51
CA TYR A 100 11.73 13.86 0.42
C TYR A 100 12.88 14.08 -0.56
N SER A 101 13.45 13.01 -1.09
CA SER A 101 14.45 13.06 -2.16
C SER A 101 13.82 13.34 -3.52
N GLU A 102 12.58 12.97 -3.69
CA GLU A 102 11.78 13.17 -4.89
C GLU A 102 11.07 14.53 -4.86
N LYS A 103 10.80 15.10 -6.04
CA LYS A 103 9.90 16.25 -6.16
C LYS A 103 8.45 15.80 -5.97
N ILE A 104 7.68 16.52 -5.16
CA ILE A 104 6.29 16.14 -4.90
C ILE A 104 5.38 16.67 -6.01
N LEU A 105 4.61 15.76 -6.62
CA LEU A 105 3.52 16.09 -7.54
C LEU A 105 2.21 16.00 -6.77
N PHE A 106 1.64 17.15 -6.44
CA PHE A 106 0.39 17.20 -5.69
C PHE A 106 -0.82 16.99 -6.59
N LEU A 107 -1.59 15.94 -6.32
CA LEU A 107 -2.92 15.80 -6.88
C LEU A 107 -3.91 16.76 -6.21
N PRO A 108 -4.93 17.25 -6.94
CA PRO A 108 -5.81 18.30 -6.43
C PRO A 108 -6.75 17.86 -5.31
N LYS A 109 -7.06 16.57 -5.20
CA LYS A 109 -7.99 16.02 -4.20
C LYS A 109 -7.33 15.00 -3.31
N ILE A 110 -7.16 13.78 -3.80
CA ILE A 110 -6.61 12.64 -3.06
C ILE A 110 -5.58 11.92 -3.93
N TRP A 111 -4.47 11.48 -3.31
CA TRP A 111 -3.37 10.81 -3.98
C TRP A 111 -3.67 9.36 -4.36
N SER A 112 -4.61 8.72 -3.67
CA SER A 112 -5.02 7.33 -3.89
C SER A 112 -6.44 7.26 -4.45
N ALA A 113 -6.73 6.20 -5.21
CA ALA A 113 -8.07 5.89 -5.70
C ALA A 113 -8.50 4.53 -5.14
N LEU A 114 -9.72 4.47 -4.61
CA LEU A 114 -10.34 3.24 -4.15
C LEU A 114 -11.69 3.08 -4.85
N SER A 115 -11.83 2.02 -5.63
CA SER A 115 -13.11 1.62 -6.20
C SER A 115 -13.93 0.85 -5.16
N LYS A 116 -15.22 1.17 -5.06
CA LYS A 116 -16.12 0.42 -4.19
C LYS A 116 -16.24 -1.02 -4.72
N PRO A 117 -15.92 -2.05 -3.92
CA PRO A 117 -16.19 -3.44 -4.31
C PRO A 117 -17.68 -3.68 -4.56
N ASN A 118 -18.02 -4.50 -5.56
CA ASN A 118 -19.41 -4.78 -5.90
C ASN A 118 -20.13 -5.62 -4.83
N ASP A 119 -19.38 -6.45 -4.10
CA ASP A 119 -19.90 -7.43 -3.14
C ASP A 119 -19.74 -6.97 -1.69
N LEU A 120 -19.97 -5.70 -1.42
CA LEU A 120 -19.96 -5.22 -0.04
C LEU A 120 -21.20 -5.70 0.71
N PRO A 121 -21.05 -6.20 1.95
CA PRO A 121 -22.18 -6.50 2.80
C PRO A 121 -22.99 -5.24 3.08
N GLN A 122 -24.29 -5.41 3.34
CA GLN A 122 -25.11 -4.30 3.77
C GLN A 122 -24.61 -3.68 5.07
N ILE A 123 -24.71 -2.36 5.18
CA ILE A 123 -24.33 -1.65 6.39
C ILE A 123 -25.34 -2.00 7.49
N ASN A 124 -24.87 -2.61 8.55
CA ASN A 124 -25.68 -2.92 9.71
C ASN A 124 -25.93 -1.66 10.57
N ARG A 125 -26.91 -1.76 11.50
CA ARG A 125 -27.07 -0.74 12.54
C ARG A 125 -25.83 -0.66 13.42
N LEU A 126 -25.57 0.52 13.99
CA LEU A 126 -24.44 0.73 14.88
C LEU A 126 -24.48 -0.26 16.07
N PRO A 127 -23.44 -1.05 16.31
CA PRO A 127 -23.42 -2.04 17.38
C PRO A 127 -23.66 -1.44 18.77
N LYS A 128 -23.28 -0.19 19.00
CA LYS A 128 -23.42 0.53 20.27
C LYS A 128 -24.85 0.91 20.63
N ILE A 129 -25.82 0.77 19.72
CA ILE A 129 -27.25 0.99 20.05
C ILE A 129 -27.80 -0.08 21.00
N THR A 130 -27.16 -1.24 21.05
CA THR A 130 -27.45 -2.28 22.05
C THR A 130 -26.59 -2.07 23.29
N ASN A 131 -27.05 -2.50 24.47
CA ASN A 131 -26.31 -2.40 25.75
C ASN A 131 -25.01 -3.21 25.81
N SER A 132 -24.38 -3.45 24.70
CA SER A 132 -23.11 -4.16 24.59
C SER A 132 -21.94 -3.29 25.03
N PRO A 133 -20.85 -3.88 25.57
CA PRO A 133 -19.62 -3.16 25.85
C PRO A 133 -19.10 -2.43 24.60
N PHE A 134 -18.39 -1.33 24.81
CA PHE A 134 -17.76 -0.65 23.69
C PHE A 134 -16.65 -1.54 23.12
N CYS A 135 -16.59 -1.66 21.79
CA CYS A 135 -15.62 -2.49 21.11
C CYS A 135 -14.74 -1.66 20.17
N TYR A 136 -13.44 -1.80 20.36
CA TYR A 136 -12.44 -1.32 19.40
C TYR A 136 -12.20 -2.40 18.34
N GLY A 137 -11.66 -2.00 17.18
CA GLY A 137 -11.26 -2.95 16.13
C GLY A 137 -9.92 -2.57 15.54
N SER A 138 -9.03 -3.53 15.34
CA SER A 138 -7.81 -3.37 14.59
C SER A 138 -7.67 -4.46 13.54
N PHE A 139 -7.58 -4.05 12.26
CA PHE A 139 -7.40 -4.91 11.10
C PHE A 139 -5.98 -4.81 10.54
N ASN A 140 -5.06 -4.19 11.28
CA ASN A 140 -3.67 -4.05 10.89
C ASN A 140 -2.93 -5.38 10.84
N ASN A 141 -1.84 -5.42 10.08
CA ASN A 141 -0.91 -6.54 10.12
C ASN A 141 -0.31 -6.66 11.54
N PHE A 142 -0.29 -7.87 12.08
CA PHE A 142 0.26 -8.14 13.41
C PHE A 142 1.73 -7.74 13.57
N SER A 143 2.51 -7.75 12.50
CA SER A 143 3.90 -7.26 12.53
C SER A 143 4.03 -5.77 12.89
N LYS A 144 2.93 -5.02 12.85
CA LYS A 144 2.88 -3.59 13.24
C LYS A 144 2.44 -3.39 14.69
N ILE A 145 2.08 -4.45 15.40
CA ILE A 145 1.62 -4.41 16.79
C ILE A 145 2.83 -4.75 17.66
N SER A 146 3.50 -3.72 18.17
CA SER A 146 4.61 -3.84 19.12
C SER A 146 4.12 -4.06 20.54
N GLU A 147 5.02 -4.43 21.44
CA GLU A 147 4.74 -4.53 22.88
C GLU A 147 4.19 -3.20 23.44
N ASP A 148 4.79 -2.08 23.07
CA ASP A 148 4.30 -0.74 23.49
C ASP A 148 2.85 -0.49 23.08
N VAL A 149 2.47 -0.92 21.87
CA VAL A 149 1.07 -0.80 21.40
C VAL A 149 0.15 -1.67 22.24
N ILE A 150 0.57 -2.88 22.59
CA ILE A 150 -0.22 -3.79 23.45
C ILE A 150 -0.40 -3.17 24.84
N ASP A 151 0.64 -2.60 25.41
CA ASP A 151 0.60 -1.94 26.73
C ASP A 151 -0.39 -0.77 26.74
N ILE A 152 -0.30 0.11 25.74
CA ILE A 152 -1.22 1.24 25.58
C ILE A 152 -2.67 0.75 25.41
N TRP A 153 -2.91 -0.24 24.57
CA TRP A 153 -4.24 -0.81 24.36
C TRP A 153 -4.78 -1.46 25.65
N SER A 154 -3.93 -2.15 26.39
CA SER A 154 -4.29 -2.78 27.66
C SER A 154 -4.73 -1.74 28.71
N GLU A 155 -4.07 -0.60 28.74
CA GLU A 155 -4.45 0.52 29.61
C GLU A 155 -5.81 1.12 29.18
N ILE A 156 -6.00 1.35 27.88
CA ILE A 156 -7.28 1.84 27.33
C ILE A 156 -8.43 0.90 27.68
N LEU A 157 -8.24 -0.41 27.49
CA LEU A 157 -9.27 -1.41 27.73
C LEU A 157 -9.65 -1.48 29.22
N ARG A 158 -8.66 -1.44 30.12
CA ARG A 158 -8.89 -1.40 31.57
C ARG A 158 -9.67 -0.19 32.03
N ASN A 159 -9.31 1.00 31.49
CA ASN A 159 -9.93 2.27 31.87
C ASN A 159 -11.33 2.48 31.26
N SER A 160 -11.66 1.82 30.17
CA SER A 160 -12.93 2.00 29.45
C SER A 160 -13.90 0.83 29.60
N ASN A 161 -13.54 -0.23 30.33
CA ASN A 161 -14.31 -1.49 30.42
C ASN A 161 -14.82 -1.93 29.04
N SER A 162 -13.91 -2.02 28.08
CA SER A 162 -14.19 -2.28 26.67
C SER A 162 -13.46 -3.53 26.17
N GLN A 163 -13.73 -3.91 24.94
CA GLN A 163 -13.12 -5.05 24.26
C GLN A 163 -12.41 -4.60 23.01
N ILE A 164 -11.46 -5.41 22.51
CA ILE A 164 -10.83 -5.19 21.21
C ILE A 164 -10.90 -6.44 20.35
N TYR A 165 -11.32 -6.25 19.09
CA TYR A 165 -11.26 -7.29 18.07
C TYR A 165 -10.03 -7.09 17.21
N LEU A 166 -9.19 -8.13 17.13
CA LEU A 166 -8.00 -8.16 16.30
C LEU A 166 -8.23 -9.14 15.16
N LYS A 167 -8.05 -8.72 13.91
CA LYS A 167 -8.13 -9.60 12.73
C LYS A 167 -6.74 -9.87 12.19
N ASN A 168 -6.30 -11.15 12.28
CA ASN A 168 -5.11 -11.59 11.57
C ASN A 168 -5.51 -12.12 10.19
N PRO A 169 -5.04 -11.51 9.09
CA PRO A 169 -5.35 -11.97 7.74
C PRO A 169 -4.75 -13.35 7.41
N ARG A 170 -3.76 -13.81 8.17
CA ARG A 170 -3.03 -15.05 7.90
C ARG A 170 -3.44 -16.26 8.76
N LYS A 171 -4.21 -16.08 9.84
CA LYS A 171 -4.72 -17.18 10.68
C LYS A 171 -6.00 -16.75 11.39
N HIS A 172 -6.98 -17.64 11.46
CA HIS A 172 -8.03 -17.56 12.49
C HIS A 172 -7.36 -17.76 13.84
N ILE A 173 -7.11 -16.70 14.58
CA ILE A 173 -6.77 -16.80 16.00
C ILE A 173 -8.09 -16.67 16.74
N PRO A 174 -8.54 -17.70 17.49
CA PRO A 174 -9.66 -17.55 18.39
C PRO A 174 -9.24 -16.61 19.52
N HIS A 175 -10.08 -15.64 19.78
CA HIS A 175 -10.20 -14.78 20.96
C HIS A 175 -8.99 -14.75 21.92
N ILE A 176 -8.29 -13.61 21.94
CA ILE A 176 -7.51 -13.22 23.12
C ILE A 176 -8.50 -12.51 24.05
N VAL A 177 -8.80 -13.16 25.17
CA VAL A 177 -9.57 -12.61 26.29
C VAL A 177 -8.66 -11.72 27.10
#